data_7e8650ecf96e29d500b713e451334ceb
#
_entry.id   7e8650ecf96e29d500b713e451334ceb
#
_cell.length_a   1.000
_cell.length_b   1.000
_cell.length_c   1.000
_cell.angle_alpha   90.00
_cell.angle_beta   90.00
_cell.angle_gamma   90.00
#
_symmetry.space_group_name_H-M   'P 1'
#
loop_
_entity.id
_entity.type
_entity.pdbx_description
1 polymer ?
#
loop_
_entity_poly.entity_id
_entity_poly.type
_entity_poly.pdbx_seq_one_letter_code
_entity_poly.pdbx_strand_id
1 'polypeptide(L)'
;MDFGRSLHAQFARALALSVLIPVLAAAQSAKPAPAKDPPRVHFTDIAEKAGLTMTNVFGGVDTKKYIIETTGTGVAIFDYDNDGWPDIFIVNGTTLEGFAAGKSPTNHLYRNHHDGSFEDVTLKAGLAASGWGQGVCAGDYDNDGWEDLYVTYYGKNRLYHNEKGAFTEVSEGAGVAGSGKAWGSGCAFMDYDRDGLLDLIVANYVDFDVSTAPAPGERAACMWKGAPVMCGPRGLPGAKNILYRNQGNGKFENVTAKAHIDQTDGHYSLGVVTLDFDDDGWTDIYVACDSTPSILYRNNHDGTFTDVAVTAGAAFNEDGREQAGMGITAGDYDGDGRIDLFKTNFSDDTSTLYRNNGDGTFTDATFAAGLGLHTQYLGWGTMFFDFDNDSWPDLVLANGHVYPEVDKYHLGSSYQEPRVLYHNDGNGRFTEISASAGPGITTAASSRGLAVGDLWNDGRLSVVISNMSARPSLLVNDVRSANHWSAFKTVGTKSNRDGIGARITVKVGKRTLVDEVRSGGSYISQSDRRVHFGLAGHTKIESVQVRWPNGVAERFEGLAVDKIHVLQEGSGVSVREGKKD
;
A
#
# COMPACT_ATOMS: atom_id res chain seq x y z
N MET A 1 -78.47 14.53 -27.03
CA MET A 1 -79.29 13.36 -26.71
C MET A 1 -78.70 12.77 -25.45
N ASP A 2 -79.08 13.17 -24.35
CA ASP A 2 -80.33 13.06 -23.57
C ASP A 2 -80.36 11.75 -22.76
N PHE A 3 -80.52 12.00 -21.46
CA PHE A 3 -81.20 11.28 -20.36
C PHE A 3 -80.49 10.04 -19.81
N GLY A 4 -80.40 9.78 -18.52
CA GLY A 4 -81.08 10.45 -17.38
C GLY A 4 -80.87 9.57 -16.13
N ARG A 5 -80.79 10.24 -14.98
CA ARG A 5 -81.44 9.98 -13.65
C ARG A 5 -81.69 8.48 -13.30
N SER A 6 -81.59 8.01 -12.09
CA SER A 6 -81.66 8.49 -10.69
C SER A 6 -81.80 7.23 -9.81
N LEU A 7 -81.48 7.16 -8.59
CA LEU A 7 -82.15 7.18 -7.32
C LEU A 7 -81.49 6.39 -6.19
N HIS A 8 -81.37 7.06 -5.10
CA HIS A 8 -81.27 6.71 -3.70
C HIS A 8 -81.45 5.27 -3.23
N ALA A 9 -80.62 4.84 -2.30
CA ALA A 9 -81.08 4.25 -1.04
C ALA A 9 -80.02 4.39 0.07
N GLN A 10 -80.38 5.03 1.13
CA GLN A 10 -79.70 5.15 2.43
C GLN A 10 -79.67 3.79 3.12
N PHE A 11 -78.59 3.48 3.79
CA PHE A 11 -78.61 2.71 5.04
C PHE A 11 -77.42 3.16 5.91
N ALA A 12 -77.71 3.75 7.01
CA ALA A 12 -76.86 4.07 8.12
C ALA A 12 -76.39 2.81 8.84
N ARG A 13 -75.11 2.68 9.19
CA ARG A 13 -74.69 1.96 10.39
C ARG A 13 -73.30 2.38 10.86
N ALA A 14 -73.36 2.88 12.09
CA ALA A 14 -72.36 2.79 13.17
C ALA A 14 -70.89 3.08 12.90
N LEU A 15 -70.47 4.26 13.34
CA LEU A 15 -69.09 4.65 13.65
C LEU A 15 -68.55 3.78 14.79
N ALA A 16 -67.49 3.00 14.53
CA ALA A 16 -66.55 2.54 15.55
C ALA A 16 -65.25 3.32 15.36
N LEU A 17 -65.04 4.33 16.22
CA LEU A 17 -63.84 5.14 16.29
C LEU A 17 -62.74 4.32 16.98
N SER A 18 -61.83 3.71 16.23
CA SER A 18 -60.60 3.13 16.76
C SER A 18 -59.56 4.23 16.83
N VAL A 19 -59.31 4.75 18.03
CA VAL A 19 -58.19 5.67 18.31
C VAL A 19 -56.91 4.87 18.25
N LEU A 20 -56.16 4.95 17.14
CA LEU A 20 -54.78 4.55 17.09
C LEU A 20 -53.93 5.64 17.76
N ILE A 21 -53.43 5.34 18.96
CA ILE A 21 -52.41 6.14 19.62
C ILE A 21 -51.07 5.72 18.96
N PRO A 22 -50.35 6.63 18.27
CA PRO A 22 -49.00 6.31 17.85
C PRO A 22 -48.09 6.34 19.09
N VAL A 23 -47.56 5.17 19.49
CA VAL A 23 -46.47 5.09 20.43
C VAL A 23 -45.24 5.65 19.69
N LEU A 24 -44.94 6.93 19.90
CA LEU A 24 -43.65 7.49 19.59
C LEU A 24 -42.63 6.82 20.54
N ALA A 25 -41.97 5.78 20.09
CA ALA A 25 -40.72 5.33 20.70
C ALA A 25 -39.67 6.43 20.47
N ALA A 26 -39.45 7.25 21.50
CA ALA A 26 -38.32 8.16 21.55
C ALA A 26 -37.06 7.31 21.53
N ALA A 27 -36.44 7.17 20.38
CA ALA A 27 -35.05 6.73 20.29
C ALA A 27 -34.22 7.80 21.02
N GLN A 28 -33.88 7.53 22.28
CA GLN A 28 -32.84 8.27 22.97
C GLN A 28 -31.55 8.05 22.17
N SER A 29 -31.15 9.04 21.37
CA SER A 29 -29.81 9.10 20.83
C SER A 29 -28.86 9.08 22.03
N ALA A 30 -28.13 7.97 22.19
CA ALA A 30 -27.02 7.91 23.14
C ALA A 30 -26.12 9.11 22.82
N LYS A 31 -25.86 9.97 23.82
CA LYS A 31 -24.82 10.98 23.68
C LYS A 31 -23.54 10.27 23.23
N PRO A 32 -22.86 10.76 22.18
CA PRO A 32 -21.56 10.24 21.85
C PRO A 32 -20.68 10.31 23.10
N ALA A 33 -19.95 9.24 23.38
CA ALA A 33 -18.93 9.24 24.42
C ALA A 33 -18.02 10.46 24.19
N PRO A 34 -17.55 11.13 25.26
CA PRO A 34 -16.59 12.21 25.08
C PRO A 34 -15.40 11.67 24.28
N ALA A 35 -15.01 12.38 23.23
CA ALA A 35 -13.82 12.07 22.46
C ALA A 35 -12.66 11.92 23.46
N LYS A 36 -11.93 10.81 23.39
CA LYS A 36 -10.69 10.65 24.13
C LYS A 36 -9.75 11.75 23.65
N ASP A 37 -8.95 12.31 24.55
CA ASP A 37 -7.86 13.19 24.13
C ASP A 37 -7.02 12.41 23.09
N PRO A 38 -6.63 13.06 21.96
CA PRO A 38 -5.82 12.39 20.96
C PRO A 38 -4.54 11.88 21.60
N PRO A 39 -3.99 10.73 21.15
CA PRO A 39 -2.78 10.18 21.70
C PRO A 39 -1.64 11.20 21.58
N ARG A 40 -0.75 11.22 22.55
CA ARG A 40 0.47 12.00 22.42
C ARG A 40 1.35 11.34 21.38
N VAL A 41 1.66 12.06 20.32
CA VAL A 41 2.53 11.62 19.23
C VAL A 41 3.46 12.75 18.83
N HIS A 42 4.69 12.43 18.48
CA HIS A 42 5.65 13.42 18.00
C HIS A 42 6.66 12.74 17.08
N PHE A 43 6.49 12.95 15.79
CA PHE A 43 7.42 12.45 14.78
C PHE A 43 8.51 13.47 14.47
N THR A 44 9.77 13.01 14.55
CA THR A 44 10.96 13.78 14.17
C THR A 44 11.63 13.11 12.97
N ASP A 45 12.04 13.91 11.98
CA ASP A 45 12.87 13.45 10.87
C ASP A 45 14.34 13.40 11.31
N ILE A 46 14.89 12.20 11.42
CA ILE A 46 16.28 11.98 11.83
C ILE A 46 17.18 11.52 10.68
N ALA A 47 16.72 11.51 9.43
CA ALA A 47 17.44 10.93 8.29
C ALA A 47 18.90 11.41 8.19
N GLU A 48 19.13 12.71 8.26
CA GLU A 48 20.50 13.28 8.19
C GLU A 48 21.37 12.82 9.35
N LYS A 49 20.84 12.88 10.58
CA LYS A 49 21.55 12.43 11.78
C LYS A 49 21.81 10.92 11.74
N ALA A 50 20.91 10.18 11.18
CA ALA A 50 21.02 8.71 11.03
C ALA A 50 21.92 8.28 9.87
N GLY A 51 22.42 9.21 9.03
CA GLY A 51 23.34 8.88 7.94
C GLY A 51 22.67 8.67 6.57
N LEU A 52 21.35 8.88 6.43
CA LEU A 52 20.64 8.81 5.15
C LEU A 52 20.83 10.15 4.40
N THR A 53 21.95 10.29 3.72
CA THR A 53 22.38 11.57 3.13
C THR A 53 22.30 11.64 1.61
N MET A 54 21.88 10.55 0.94
CA MET A 54 21.69 10.57 -0.51
C MET A 54 20.69 11.67 -0.93
N THR A 55 20.85 12.17 -2.14
CA THR A 55 19.82 12.99 -2.79
C THR A 55 19.09 12.12 -3.83
N ASN A 56 17.78 12.06 -3.72
CA ASN A 56 16.95 11.46 -4.76
C ASN A 56 16.95 12.39 -5.98
N VAL A 57 17.41 11.91 -7.12
CA VAL A 57 17.45 12.66 -8.37
C VAL A 57 16.38 12.11 -9.29
N PHE A 58 15.37 12.94 -9.63
CA PHE A 58 14.27 12.49 -10.48
C PHE A 58 13.74 13.63 -11.35
N GLY A 59 14.28 13.73 -12.58
CA GLY A 59 13.95 14.77 -13.54
C GLY A 59 14.44 16.17 -13.14
N GLY A 60 13.91 17.18 -13.79
CA GLY A 60 14.21 18.59 -13.50
C GLY A 60 13.69 19.02 -12.12
N VAL A 61 14.33 20.01 -11.50
CA VAL A 61 13.97 20.54 -10.18
C VAL A 61 12.86 21.59 -10.30
N ASP A 62 13.08 22.61 -11.12
CA ASP A 62 12.21 23.79 -11.24
C ASP A 62 11.02 23.59 -12.20
N THR A 63 11.15 22.64 -13.12
CA THR A 63 10.12 22.30 -14.11
C THR A 63 10.18 20.83 -14.45
N LYS A 64 9.03 20.23 -14.77
CA LYS A 64 8.90 18.89 -15.31
C LYS A 64 8.46 18.97 -16.76
N LYS A 65 9.26 18.44 -17.66
CA LYS A 65 8.99 18.48 -19.09
C LYS A 65 8.06 17.37 -19.53
N TYR A 66 8.25 16.18 -18.95
CA TYR A 66 7.47 15.00 -19.26
C TYR A 66 7.04 14.26 -18.01
N ILE A 67 5.99 13.44 -18.14
CA ILE A 67 5.42 12.66 -17.05
C ILE A 67 6.44 11.73 -16.37
N ILE A 68 7.45 11.24 -17.13
CA ILE A 68 8.53 10.38 -16.58
C ILE A 68 9.31 11.05 -15.44
N GLU A 69 9.29 12.36 -15.35
CA GLU A 69 10.02 13.12 -14.34
C GLU A 69 9.23 13.32 -13.04
N THR A 70 8.03 12.72 -12.88
CA THR A 70 7.10 13.10 -11.81
C THR A 70 6.76 11.98 -10.82
N THR A 71 6.90 10.72 -11.25
CA THR A 71 6.47 9.55 -10.46
C THR A 71 7.35 9.28 -9.24
N GLY A 72 8.62 9.64 -9.29
CA GLY A 72 9.53 9.43 -8.16
C GLY A 72 9.88 7.98 -7.93
N THR A 73 10.32 7.65 -6.72
CA THR A 73 10.95 6.38 -6.40
C THR A 73 10.38 5.74 -5.14
N GLY A 74 10.43 4.41 -5.11
CA GLY A 74 10.09 3.58 -3.96
C GLY A 74 11.22 3.45 -2.94
N VAL A 75 10.86 2.93 -1.78
CA VAL A 75 11.74 2.57 -0.67
C VAL A 75 11.41 1.16 -0.18
N ALA A 76 12.41 0.42 0.34
CA ALA A 76 12.19 -0.89 0.97
C ALA A 76 12.83 -0.94 2.35
N ILE A 77 12.16 -1.62 3.28
CA ILE A 77 12.65 -1.97 4.61
C ILE A 77 12.72 -3.49 4.67
N PHE A 78 13.90 -4.07 4.84
CA PHE A 78 14.12 -5.51 4.90
C PHE A 78 15.50 -5.82 5.54
N ASP A 79 15.70 -7.06 6.01
CA ASP A 79 16.93 -7.52 6.67
C ASP A 79 17.82 -8.20 5.62
N TYR A 80 18.69 -7.41 4.91
CA TYR A 80 19.44 -7.91 3.76
C TYR A 80 20.61 -8.83 4.14
N ASP A 81 21.16 -8.70 5.35
CA ASP A 81 22.32 -9.46 5.81
C ASP A 81 22.00 -10.48 6.93
N ASN A 82 20.68 -10.69 7.18
CA ASN A 82 20.14 -11.64 8.17
C ASN A 82 20.70 -11.44 9.59
N ASP A 83 21.03 -10.18 9.97
CA ASP A 83 21.50 -9.87 11.32
C ASP A 83 20.33 -9.63 12.32
N GLY A 84 19.09 -9.67 11.85
CA GLY A 84 17.85 -9.52 12.60
C GLY A 84 17.39 -8.07 12.77
N TRP A 85 18.07 -7.11 12.12
CA TRP A 85 17.69 -5.71 12.12
C TRP A 85 17.35 -5.24 10.70
N PRO A 86 16.22 -4.56 10.51
CA PRO A 86 15.85 -4.10 9.17
C PRO A 86 16.78 -2.99 8.68
N ASP A 87 17.09 -3.07 7.40
CA ASP A 87 17.87 -2.12 6.63
C ASP A 87 16.97 -1.30 5.72
N ILE A 88 17.52 -0.29 5.05
CA ILE A 88 16.75 0.61 4.19
C ILE A 88 17.37 0.61 2.79
N PHE A 89 16.57 0.26 1.79
CA PHE A 89 16.91 0.43 0.39
C PHE A 89 16.08 1.53 -0.26
N ILE A 90 16.73 2.44 -1.00
CA ILE A 90 16.08 3.57 -1.66
C ILE A 90 16.43 3.55 -3.14
N VAL A 91 15.40 3.49 -3.96
CA VAL A 91 15.53 3.58 -5.41
C VAL A 91 15.86 5.01 -5.80
N ASN A 92 16.71 5.21 -6.81
CA ASN A 92 17.04 6.53 -7.34
C ASN A 92 16.74 6.61 -8.83
N GLY A 93 16.56 7.83 -9.33
CA GLY A 93 16.27 8.09 -10.72
C GLY A 93 17.44 8.74 -11.46
N THR A 94 17.08 9.56 -12.45
CA THR A 94 18.01 10.30 -13.31
C THR A 94 17.34 11.55 -13.87
N THR A 95 17.98 12.28 -14.80
CA THR A 95 17.42 13.41 -15.53
C THR A 95 17.36 13.12 -17.04
N LEU A 96 16.59 13.91 -17.79
CA LEU A 96 16.50 13.79 -19.26
C LEU A 96 17.84 14.05 -19.95
N GLU A 97 18.63 14.97 -19.39
CA GLU A 97 19.95 15.33 -19.90
C GLU A 97 21.00 14.27 -19.58
N GLY A 98 20.73 13.38 -18.60
CA GLY A 98 21.67 12.40 -18.10
C GLY A 98 22.87 13.01 -17.40
N PHE A 99 23.90 12.21 -17.22
CA PHE A 99 25.10 12.59 -16.48
C PHE A 99 26.37 12.17 -17.24
N ALA A 100 27.48 12.83 -16.93
CA ALA A 100 28.79 12.39 -17.40
C ALA A 100 29.10 10.95 -16.93
N ALA A 101 29.91 10.22 -17.66
CA ALA A 101 30.26 8.84 -17.35
C ALA A 101 30.76 8.68 -15.90
N GLY A 102 30.16 7.75 -15.16
CA GLY A 102 30.46 7.46 -13.76
C GLY A 102 29.96 8.51 -12.75
N LYS A 103 29.08 9.42 -13.17
CA LYS A 103 28.45 10.44 -12.29
C LYS A 103 26.94 10.28 -12.18
N SER A 104 26.36 9.27 -12.81
CA SER A 104 24.92 8.98 -12.69
C SER A 104 24.55 8.66 -11.24
N PRO A 105 23.44 9.18 -10.73
CA PRO A 105 22.88 8.76 -9.44
C PRO A 105 22.62 7.24 -9.44
N THR A 106 22.79 6.61 -8.29
CA THR A 106 22.52 5.19 -8.09
C THR A 106 21.47 4.97 -7.01
N ASN A 107 20.92 3.78 -6.94
CA ASN A 107 20.17 3.33 -5.76
C ASN A 107 21.09 3.34 -4.54
N HIS A 108 20.51 3.28 -3.33
CA HIS A 108 21.25 3.25 -2.08
C HIS A 108 20.72 2.17 -1.13
N LEU A 109 21.62 1.35 -0.57
CA LEU A 109 21.36 0.43 0.53
C LEU A 109 22.05 0.94 1.79
N TYR A 110 21.28 1.15 2.84
CA TYR A 110 21.73 1.63 4.14
C TYR A 110 21.62 0.52 5.17
N ARG A 111 22.77 0.02 5.66
CA ARG A 111 22.86 -0.97 6.71
C ARG A 111 22.59 -0.34 8.07
N ASN A 112 21.74 -0.96 8.88
CA ASN A 112 21.45 -0.57 10.26
C ASN A 112 22.61 -0.96 11.21
N HIS A 113 23.14 0.00 11.97
CA HIS A 113 24.18 -0.26 12.97
C HIS A 113 23.67 -0.54 14.39
N HIS A 114 22.35 -0.66 14.56
CA HIS A 114 21.68 -0.96 15.85
C HIS A 114 21.81 0.15 16.92
N ASP A 115 22.44 1.27 16.59
CA ASP A 115 22.71 2.40 17.48
C ASP A 115 21.98 3.70 17.10
N GLY A 116 21.10 3.61 16.10
CA GLY A 116 20.35 4.75 15.55
C GLY A 116 21.02 5.37 14.32
N SER A 117 22.10 4.76 13.83
CA SER A 117 22.80 5.19 12.61
C SER A 117 22.75 4.11 11.53
N PHE A 118 22.96 4.55 10.28
CA PHE A 118 23.01 3.71 9.10
C PHE A 118 24.26 4.01 8.29
N GLU A 119 24.81 2.99 7.64
CA GLU A 119 25.97 3.09 6.73
C GLU A 119 25.52 2.80 5.29
N ASP A 120 25.92 3.64 4.35
CA ASP A 120 25.73 3.34 2.92
C ASP A 120 26.68 2.24 2.47
N VAL A 121 26.14 1.05 2.25
CA VAL A 121 26.85 -0.16 1.81
C VAL A 121 26.60 -0.50 0.34
N THR A 122 25.97 0.37 -0.43
CA THR A 122 25.48 0.15 -1.80
C THR A 122 26.52 -0.47 -2.73
N LEU A 123 27.72 0.11 -2.78
CA LEU A 123 28.79 -0.38 -3.64
C LEU A 123 29.29 -1.76 -3.20
N LYS A 124 29.43 -1.96 -1.90
CA LYS A 124 29.87 -3.23 -1.31
C LYS A 124 28.86 -4.34 -1.55
N ALA A 125 27.58 -3.99 -1.45
CA ALA A 125 26.48 -4.93 -1.65
C ALA A 125 26.17 -5.22 -3.14
N GLY A 126 26.75 -4.48 -4.12
CA GLY A 126 26.50 -4.72 -5.55
C GLY A 126 25.22 -4.07 -6.10
N LEU A 127 24.63 -3.10 -5.40
CA LEU A 127 23.35 -2.48 -5.75
C LEU A 127 23.44 -1.09 -6.40
N ALA A 128 24.63 -0.63 -6.78
CA ALA A 128 24.86 0.70 -7.35
C ALA A 128 24.37 0.81 -8.81
N ALA A 129 23.11 0.51 -9.05
CA ALA A 129 22.48 0.66 -10.36
C ALA A 129 21.94 2.07 -10.57
N SER A 130 22.06 2.56 -11.81
CA SER A 130 21.53 3.86 -12.26
C SER A 130 20.44 3.69 -13.31
N GLY A 131 19.68 4.74 -13.57
CA GLY A 131 18.61 4.80 -14.57
C GLY A 131 17.35 5.46 -14.01
N TRP A 132 16.24 5.33 -14.72
CA TRP A 132 14.92 5.78 -14.25
C TRP A 132 14.31 4.72 -13.33
N GLY A 133 14.89 4.50 -12.14
CA GLY A 133 14.35 3.60 -11.15
C GLY A 133 12.98 4.05 -10.64
N GLN A 134 12.09 3.11 -10.39
CA GLN A 134 10.71 3.37 -9.95
C GLN A 134 10.44 2.68 -8.61
N GLY A 135 9.92 1.46 -8.65
CA GLY A 135 9.50 0.70 -7.48
C GLY A 135 10.49 -0.37 -7.05
N VAL A 136 10.21 -0.95 -5.89
CA VAL A 136 10.98 -2.05 -5.32
C VAL A 136 10.06 -2.98 -4.54
N CYS A 137 10.31 -4.28 -4.65
CA CYS A 137 9.77 -5.31 -3.78
C CYS A 137 10.86 -6.31 -3.37
N ALA A 138 10.73 -6.86 -2.15
CA ALA A 138 11.66 -7.82 -1.57
C ALA A 138 10.97 -9.16 -1.32
N GLY A 139 11.72 -10.26 -1.50
CA GLY A 139 11.27 -11.63 -1.24
C GLY A 139 12.34 -12.65 -1.55
N ASP A 140 12.39 -13.72 -0.79
CA ASP A 140 13.28 -14.87 -1.00
C ASP A 140 12.67 -15.76 -2.11
N TYR A 141 12.96 -15.42 -3.39
CA TYR A 141 12.30 -16.07 -4.53
C TYR A 141 12.80 -17.49 -4.78
N ASP A 142 13.97 -17.86 -4.29
CA ASP A 142 14.55 -19.21 -4.49
C ASP A 142 14.61 -20.05 -3.20
N ASN A 143 14.01 -19.53 -2.11
CA ASN A 143 13.87 -20.19 -0.79
C ASN A 143 15.23 -20.54 -0.13
N ASP A 144 16.29 -19.77 -0.41
CA ASP A 144 17.62 -20.00 0.17
C ASP A 144 17.80 -19.38 1.56
N GLY A 145 16.84 -18.55 2.00
CA GLY A 145 16.82 -17.89 3.30
C GLY A 145 17.42 -16.49 3.29
N TRP A 146 17.71 -15.91 2.12
CA TRP A 146 18.19 -14.54 1.94
C TRP A 146 17.17 -13.76 1.09
N GLU A 147 16.84 -12.58 1.54
CA GLU A 147 15.87 -11.75 0.83
C GLU A 147 16.48 -11.13 -0.42
N ASP A 148 15.85 -11.37 -1.56
CA ASP A 148 16.20 -10.83 -2.86
C ASP A 148 15.45 -9.52 -3.15
N LEU A 149 15.90 -8.77 -4.16
CA LEU A 149 15.25 -7.52 -4.56
C LEU A 149 14.85 -7.55 -6.04
N TYR A 150 13.64 -7.10 -6.31
CA TYR A 150 13.22 -6.71 -7.65
C TYR A 150 12.97 -5.21 -7.70
N VAL A 151 13.66 -4.54 -8.64
CA VAL A 151 13.57 -3.08 -8.82
C VAL A 151 13.02 -2.79 -10.21
N THR A 152 11.92 -2.04 -10.28
CA THR A 152 11.31 -1.64 -11.55
C THR A 152 11.95 -0.37 -12.10
N TYR A 153 11.95 -0.24 -13.42
CA TYR A 153 12.52 0.89 -14.15
C TYR A 153 11.63 1.30 -15.31
N TYR A 154 11.77 2.53 -15.76
CA TYR A 154 11.49 2.83 -17.15
C TYR A 154 12.65 2.28 -17.98
N GLY A 155 12.38 1.19 -18.72
CA GLY A 155 13.37 0.38 -19.39
C GLY A 155 13.41 -1.05 -18.85
N LYS A 156 14.61 -1.62 -18.69
CA LYS A 156 14.77 -2.97 -18.15
C LYS A 156 14.69 -2.97 -16.64
N ASN A 157 13.79 -3.79 -16.09
CA ASN A 157 13.70 -4.07 -14.66
C ASN A 157 14.87 -4.94 -14.21
N ARG A 158 15.15 -4.97 -12.90
CA ARG A 158 16.29 -5.69 -12.33
C ARG A 158 15.87 -6.59 -11.18
N LEU A 159 16.24 -7.87 -11.30
CA LEU A 159 16.20 -8.85 -10.23
C LEU A 159 17.61 -9.04 -9.69
N TYR A 160 17.78 -8.89 -8.40
CA TYR A 160 19.04 -9.09 -7.70
C TYR A 160 18.91 -10.29 -6.77
N HIS A 161 19.71 -11.31 -7.03
CA HIS A 161 19.86 -12.45 -6.14
C HIS A 161 20.85 -12.10 -5.02
N ASN A 162 20.46 -12.36 -3.78
CA ASN A 162 21.21 -12.06 -2.57
C ASN A 162 21.97 -13.30 -2.08
N GLU A 163 23.27 -13.31 -2.22
CA GLU A 163 24.12 -14.34 -1.62
C GLU A 163 24.83 -13.77 -0.39
N LYS A 164 24.24 -13.96 0.81
CA LYS A 164 24.82 -13.57 2.11
C LYS A 164 25.19 -12.09 2.20
N GLY A 165 24.27 -11.21 1.77
CA GLY A 165 24.45 -9.77 1.80
C GLY A 165 25.18 -9.19 0.58
N ALA A 166 25.51 -10.01 -0.41
CA ALA A 166 26.07 -9.58 -1.68
C ALA A 166 25.09 -9.87 -2.83
N PHE A 167 24.68 -8.84 -3.54
CA PHE A 167 23.70 -8.94 -4.61
C PHE A 167 24.35 -9.08 -5.99
N THR A 168 23.78 -9.98 -6.79
CA THR A 168 24.13 -10.16 -8.20
C THR A 168 22.89 -9.95 -9.07
N GLU A 169 22.98 -9.09 -10.09
CA GLU A 169 21.88 -8.91 -11.04
C GLU A 169 21.72 -10.14 -11.92
N VAL A 170 20.50 -10.73 -11.92
CA VAL A 170 20.19 -11.97 -12.65
C VAL A 170 19.02 -11.83 -13.64
N SER A 171 18.52 -10.63 -13.85
CA SER A 171 17.24 -10.31 -14.53
C SER A 171 17.08 -10.95 -15.90
N GLU A 172 18.11 -10.87 -16.75
CA GLU A 172 18.10 -11.46 -18.11
C GLU A 172 18.09 -12.98 -18.06
N GLY A 173 18.92 -13.57 -17.18
CA GLY A 173 19.00 -15.01 -16.98
C GLY A 173 17.72 -15.60 -16.40
N ALA A 174 17.08 -14.85 -15.50
CA ALA A 174 15.82 -15.20 -14.86
C ALA A 174 14.59 -14.95 -15.77
N GLY A 175 14.72 -14.15 -16.84
CA GLY A 175 13.64 -13.87 -17.77
C GLY A 175 12.66 -12.79 -17.32
N VAL A 176 13.05 -11.93 -16.36
CA VAL A 176 12.17 -10.90 -15.75
C VAL A 176 12.59 -9.45 -16.05
N ALA A 177 13.57 -9.23 -16.93
CA ALA A 177 14.03 -7.88 -17.29
C ALA A 177 12.99 -7.05 -18.04
N GLY A 178 11.96 -7.67 -18.61
CA GLY A 178 10.96 -7.00 -19.45
C GLY A 178 11.50 -6.64 -20.85
N SER A 179 10.71 -5.85 -21.62
CA SER A 179 11.01 -5.54 -23.02
C SER A 179 12.07 -4.43 -23.22
N GLY A 180 12.47 -3.74 -22.18
CA GLY A 180 13.37 -2.59 -22.24
C GLY A 180 12.72 -1.28 -22.71
N LYS A 181 11.41 -1.30 -23.04
CA LYS A 181 10.56 -0.13 -23.33
C LYS A 181 9.41 0.02 -22.34
N ALA A 182 9.17 -0.98 -21.50
CA ALA A 182 8.15 -0.93 -20.50
C ALA A 182 8.49 0.10 -19.41
N TRP A 183 7.47 0.67 -18.84
CA TRP A 183 7.60 1.51 -17.65
C TRP A 183 7.04 0.73 -16.46
N GLY A 184 7.89 -0.09 -15.84
CA GLY A 184 7.56 -0.80 -14.61
C GLY A 184 7.34 0.20 -13.47
N SER A 185 6.24 0.05 -12.75
CA SER A 185 5.86 0.85 -11.59
C SER A 185 5.91 0.01 -10.31
N GLY A 186 4.76 -0.39 -9.74
CA GLY A 186 4.70 -1.27 -8.59
C GLY A 186 5.06 -2.72 -8.91
N CYS A 187 5.51 -3.45 -7.90
CA CYS A 187 5.70 -4.90 -7.97
C CYS A 187 5.35 -5.55 -6.63
N ALA A 188 5.09 -6.85 -6.66
CA ALA A 188 4.97 -7.67 -5.47
C ALA A 188 5.36 -9.11 -5.76
N PHE A 189 6.04 -9.76 -4.81
CA PHE A 189 6.18 -11.20 -4.78
C PHE A 189 4.93 -11.84 -4.16
N MET A 190 4.52 -13.00 -4.66
CA MET A 190 3.37 -13.75 -4.20
C MET A 190 3.47 -15.21 -4.63
N ASP A 191 2.85 -16.11 -3.91
CA ASP A 191 2.68 -17.52 -4.30
C ASP A 191 1.21 -17.70 -4.74
N TYR A 192 0.92 -17.46 -6.04
CA TYR A 192 -0.45 -17.41 -6.52
C TYR A 192 -1.03 -18.80 -6.83
N ASP A 193 -0.20 -19.83 -7.07
CA ASP A 193 -0.63 -21.19 -7.41
C ASP A 193 -0.34 -22.21 -6.29
N ARG A 194 0.15 -21.72 -5.12
CA ARG A 194 0.43 -22.50 -3.91
C ARG A 194 1.47 -23.59 -4.08
N ASP A 195 2.43 -23.39 -4.98
CA ASP A 195 3.51 -24.35 -5.21
C ASP A 195 4.69 -24.16 -4.25
N GLY A 196 4.66 -23.13 -3.39
CA GLY A 196 5.67 -22.84 -2.39
C GLY A 196 6.83 -22.00 -2.92
N LEU A 197 6.73 -21.47 -4.14
CA LEU A 197 7.67 -20.56 -4.75
C LEU A 197 7.07 -19.16 -4.87
N LEU A 198 7.88 -18.14 -4.74
CA LEU A 198 7.40 -16.78 -4.95
C LEU A 198 7.39 -16.42 -6.44
N ASP A 199 6.21 -16.15 -6.96
CA ASP A 199 5.95 -15.56 -8.25
C ASP A 199 6.07 -14.04 -8.18
N LEU A 200 5.98 -13.35 -9.33
CA LEU A 200 6.19 -11.92 -9.38
C LEU A 200 5.13 -11.23 -10.26
N ILE A 201 4.34 -10.33 -9.66
CA ILE A 201 3.49 -9.39 -10.38
C ILE A 201 4.21 -8.05 -10.57
N VAL A 202 4.17 -7.50 -11.78
CA VAL A 202 4.74 -6.19 -12.13
C VAL A 202 3.66 -5.35 -12.78
N ALA A 203 3.32 -4.23 -12.15
CA ALA A 203 2.48 -3.21 -12.76
C ALA A 203 3.29 -2.38 -13.78
N ASN A 204 2.65 -1.97 -14.86
CA ASN A 204 3.22 -1.08 -15.86
C ASN A 204 2.31 0.13 -16.05
N TYR A 205 2.93 1.31 -16.16
CA TYR A 205 2.21 2.58 -16.14
C TYR A 205 1.76 3.02 -17.54
N VAL A 206 2.67 3.52 -18.33
CA VAL A 206 2.41 4.10 -19.66
C VAL A 206 3.38 3.49 -20.67
N ASP A 207 2.90 3.20 -21.87
CA ASP A 207 3.77 2.96 -23.02
C ASP A 207 4.31 4.31 -23.50
N PHE A 208 5.42 4.73 -22.92
CA PHE A 208 5.98 6.07 -23.04
C PHE A 208 7.19 6.12 -23.96
N ASP A 209 7.17 7.01 -24.92
CA ASP A 209 8.32 7.34 -25.76
C ASP A 209 8.58 8.85 -25.72
N VAL A 210 9.72 9.22 -25.13
CA VAL A 210 10.13 10.62 -24.97
C VAL A 210 10.22 11.36 -26.32
N SER A 211 10.50 10.65 -27.42
CA SER A 211 10.66 11.25 -28.75
C SER A 211 9.33 11.70 -29.37
N THR A 212 8.21 11.14 -28.89
CA THR A 212 6.85 11.44 -29.37
C THR A 212 5.97 12.09 -28.30
N ALA A 213 6.50 12.24 -27.09
CA ALA A 213 5.76 12.81 -25.95
C ALA A 213 5.44 14.30 -26.21
N PRO A 214 4.18 14.73 -25.97
CA PRO A 214 3.79 16.12 -26.18
C PRO A 214 4.45 17.05 -25.15
N ALA A 215 4.77 18.27 -25.59
CA ALA A 215 5.37 19.28 -24.74
C ALA A 215 4.35 19.91 -23.76
N PRO A 216 4.79 20.52 -22.65
CA PRO A 216 3.93 21.24 -21.73
C PRO A 216 3.04 22.27 -22.45
N GLY A 217 1.73 22.27 -22.15
CA GLY A 217 0.76 23.18 -22.76
C GLY A 217 0.34 22.85 -24.20
N GLU A 218 0.90 21.81 -24.82
CA GLU A 218 0.62 21.48 -26.24
C GLU A 218 -0.79 20.91 -26.44
N ARG A 219 -1.35 20.23 -25.46
CA ARG A 219 -2.69 19.60 -25.52
C ARG A 219 -3.52 19.96 -24.29
N ALA A 220 -4.81 19.71 -24.32
CA ALA A 220 -5.69 19.92 -23.16
C ALA A 220 -5.23 19.15 -21.91
N ALA A 221 -4.72 17.92 -22.07
CA ALA A 221 -4.15 17.12 -20.99
C ALA A 221 -2.81 17.66 -20.44
N CYS A 222 -2.26 18.72 -21.05
CA CYS A 222 -1.03 19.39 -20.65
C CYS A 222 -1.31 20.76 -20.01
N MET A 223 -2.53 20.96 -19.49
CA MET A 223 -2.97 22.17 -18.79
C MET A 223 -3.53 21.80 -17.43
N TRP A 224 -3.15 22.52 -16.40
CA TRP A 224 -3.70 22.38 -15.05
C TRP A 224 -4.18 23.74 -14.54
N LYS A 225 -5.49 23.86 -14.23
CA LYS A 225 -6.11 25.13 -13.77
C LYS A 225 -5.71 26.35 -14.61
N GLY A 226 -5.59 26.15 -15.94
CA GLY A 226 -5.24 27.22 -16.89
C GLY A 226 -3.73 27.47 -17.08
N ALA A 227 -2.87 26.81 -16.33
CA ALA A 227 -1.41 26.90 -16.51
C ALA A 227 -0.88 25.76 -17.41
N PRO A 228 0.12 26.04 -18.27
CA PRO A 228 0.78 24.99 -19.04
C PRO A 228 1.68 24.16 -18.12
N VAL A 229 1.47 22.84 -18.13
CA VAL A 229 2.21 21.85 -17.33
C VAL A 229 2.57 20.67 -18.22
N MET A 230 3.40 19.74 -17.73
CA MET A 230 3.62 18.47 -18.43
C MET A 230 2.29 17.72 -18.59
N CYS A 231 2.19 16.91 -19.65
CA CYS A 231 0.98 16.14 -19.92
C CYS A 231 0.83 14.98 -18.93
N GLY A 232 -0.36 14.80 -18.36
CA GLY A 232 -0.72 13.62 -17.59
C GLY A 232 -0.84 12.36 -18.45
N PRO A 233 -1.20 11.20 -17.89
CA PRO A 233 -1.22 9.93 -18.62
C PRO A 233 -2.35 9.89 -19.66
N ARG A 234 -3.45 10.62 -19.45
CA ARG A 234 -4.60 10.61 -20.36
C ARG A 234 -4.23 11.00 -21.79
N GLY A 235 -4.53 10.09 -22.72
CA GLY A 235 -4.19 10.25 -24.14
C GLY A 235 -2.82 9.69 -24.53
N LEU A 236 -2.08 9.09 -23.58
CA LEU A 236 -0.97 8.20 -23.85
C LEU A 236 -1.47 6.75 -23.81
N PRO A 237 -0.83 5.79 -24.52
CA PRO A 237 -1.20 4.39 -24.41
C PRO A 237 -0.91 3.86 -22.99
N GLY A 238 -1.88 3.20 -22.36
CA GLY A 238 -1.67 2.47 -21.12
C GLY A 238 -0.84 1.21 -21.37
N ALA A 239 -0.09 0.77 -20.37
CA ALA A 239 0.69 -0.46 -20.44
C ALA A 239 -0.03 -1.62 -19.74
N LYS A 240 0.32 -2.87 -20.09
CA LYS A 240 -0.25 -4.07 -19.49
C LYS A 240 0.61 -4.54 -18.33
N ASN A 241 -0.04 -4.98 -17.24
CA ASN A 241 0.63 -5.63 -16.13
C ASN A 241 1.20 -6.99 -16.56
N ILE A 242 2.23 -7.48 -15.88
CA ILE A 242 2.91 -8.72 -16.20
C ILE A 242 2.94 -9.63 -14.98
N LEU A 243 2.54 -10.88 -15.15
CA LEU A 243 2.72 -11.94 -14.16
C LEU A 243 3.80 -12.91 -14.63
N TYR A 244 4.78 -13.12 -13.79
CA TYR A 244 5.87 -14.08 -13.97
C TYR A 244 5.71 -15.22 -12.97
N ARG A 245 5.60 -16.45 -13.47
CA ARG A 245 5.58 -17.68 -12.67
C ARG A 245 6.99 -18.17 -12.41
N ASN A 246 7.33 -18.42 -11.17
CA ASN A 246 8.61 -18.99 -10.77
C ASN A 246 8.67 -20.49 -11.14
N GLN A 247 9.78 -20.93 -11.71
CA GLN A 247 9.99 -22.32 -12.12
C GLN A 247 10.88 -23.12 -11.15
N GLY A 248 11.28 -22.54 -10.02
CA GLY A 248 12.11 -23.17 -8.98
C GLY A 248 13.56 -23.42 -9.36
N ASN A 249 14.05 -22.83 -10.44
CA ASN A 249 15.40 -23.03 -10.95
C ASN A 249 16.13 -21.70 -11.25
N GLY A 250 15.72 -20.63 -10.56
CA GLY A 250 16.20 -19.26 -10.78
C GLY A 250 15.64 -18.61 -12.04
N LYS A 251 14.61 -19.20 -12.66
CA LYS A 251 13.95 -18.68 -13.86
C LYS A 251 12.47 -18.48 -13.65
N PHE A 252 11.92 -17.54 -14.40
CA PHE A 252 10.51 -17.24 -14.42
C PHE A 252 9.95 -17.38 -15.84
N GLU A 253 8.70 -17.83 -15.92
CA GLU A 253 7.91 -17.86 -17.16
C GLU A 253 6.94 -16.68 -17.15
N ASN A 254 6.89 -15.91 -18.24
CA ASN A 254 5.84 -14.92 -18.40
C ASN A 254 4.50 -15.62 -18.71
N VAL A 255 3.61 -15.65 -17.72
CA VAL A 255 2.29 -16.30 -17.81
C VAL A 255 1.14 -15.32 -17.98
N THR A 256 1.41 -14.05 -18.23
CA THR A 256 0.44 -12.95 -18.30
C THR A 256 -0.82 -13.28 -19.09
N ALA A 257 -0.66 -13.75 -20.32
CA ALA A 257 -1.80 -14.13 -21.18
C ALA A 257 -2.50 -15.39 -20.68
N LYS A 258 -1.75 -16.39 -20.21
CA LYS A 258 -2.28 -17.65 -19.68
C LYS A 258 -3.05 -17.43 -18.39
N ALA A 259 -2.58 -16.53 -17.54
CA ALA A 259 -3.19 -16.17 -16.27
C ALA A 259 -4.30 -15.11 -16.42
N HIS A 260 -4.58 -14.63 -17.61
CA HIS A 260 -5.60 -13.62 -17.92
C HIS A 260 -5.35 -12.23 -17.29
N ILE A 261 -4.10 -11.91 -16.96
CA ILE A 261 -3.71 -10.59 -16.41
C ILE A 261 -3.79 -9.49 -17.49
N ASP A 262 -3.73 -9.82 -18.76
CA ASP A 262 -3.78 -8.91 -19.91
C ASP A 262 -5.17 -8.71 -20.51
N GLN A 263 -6.22 -9.20 -19.85
CA GLN A 263 -7.61 -9.07 -20.32
C GLN A 263 -8.15 -7.63 -20.26
N THR A 264 -7.60 -6.81 -19.39
CA THR A 264 -7.90 -5.37 -19.32
C THR A 264 -7.13 -4.63 -20.42
N ASP A 265 -7.78 -3.71 -21.12
CA ASP A 265 -7.09 -2.74 -21.98
C ASP A 265 -6.10 -1.93 -21.14
N GLY A 266 -4.99 -1.48 -21.73
CA GLY A 266 -3.90 -0.84 -21.00
C GLY A 266 -4.37 0.23 -20.01
N HIS A 267 -4.14 -0.03 -18.74
CA HIS A 267 -4.40 0.88 -17.63
C HIS A 267 -3.12 1.64 -17.26
N TYR A 268 -3.27 2.71 -16.50
CA TYR A 268 -2.13 3.45 -15.97
C TYR A 268 -1.83 2.93 -14.55
N SER A 269 -1.30 1.72 -14.47
CA SER A 269 -1.09 1.00 -13.20
C SER A 269 0.10 1.55 -12.41
N LEU A 270 -0.06 1.81 -11.09
CA LEU A 270 0.97 2.34 -10.22
C LEU A 270 1.19 1.42 -9.00
N GLY A 271 0.44 1.59 -7.92
CA GLY A 271 0.59 0.80 -6.70
C GLY A 271 0.01 -0.60 -6.83
N VAL A 272 0.68 -1.58 -6.24
CA VAL A 272 0.23 -2.99 -6.19
C VAL A 272 0.25 -3.47 -4.75
N VAL A 273 -0.81 -4.16 -4.34
CA VAL A 273 -0.86 -4.89 -3.07
C VAL A 273 -1.49 -6.26 -3.30
N THR A 274 -0.91 -7.27 -2.64
CA THR A 274 -1.46 -8.63 -2.61
C THR A 274 -2.25 -8.84 -1.32
N LEU A 275 -3.40 -9.54 -1.40
CA LEU A 275 -4.27 -9.82 -0.26
C LEU A 275 -5.20 -10.99 -0.60
N ASP A 276 -5.84 -11.55 0.42
CA ASP A 276 -6.97 -12.47 0.29
C ASP A 276 -8.25 -11.70 0.65
N PHE A 277 -8.88 -11.04 -0.35
CA PHE A 277 -9.97 -10.10 -0.07
C PHE A 277 -11.30 -10.78 0.24
N ASP A 278 -11.56 -11.98 -0.28
CA ASP A 278 -12.80 -12.74 -0.07
C ASP A 278 -12.66 -13.87 0.97
N ASP A 279 -11.49 -13.96 1.64
CA ASP A 279 -11.16 -14.91 2.72
C ASP A 279 -11.34 -16.38 2.26
N ASP A 280 -11.00 -16.67 0.99
CA ASP A 280 -11.01 -18.01 0.43
C ASP A 280 -9.66 -18.73 0.57
N GLY A 281 -8.67 -18.00 1.05
CA GLY A 281 -7.31 -18.49 1.33
C GLY A 281 -6.36 -18.37 0.16
N TRP A 282 -6.77 -17.89 -1.01
CA TRP A 282 -5.92 -17.67 -2.17
C TRP A 282 -5.54 -16.18 -2.29
N THR A 283 -4.34 -15.96 -2.78
CA THR A 283 -3.84 -14.59 -2.90
C THR A 283 -4.40 -13.92 -4.15
N ASP A 284 -5.04 -12.77 -3.96
CA ASP A 284 -5.54 -11.85 -4.98
C ASP A 284 -4.60 -10.66 -5.17
N ILE A 285 -4.88 -9.83 -6.18
CA ILE A 285 -4.03 -8.68 -6.49
C ILE A 285 -4.91 -7.44 -6.69
N TYR A 286 -4.66 -6.38 -5.92
CA TYR A 286 -5.24 -5.08 -6.19
C TYR A 286 -4.20 -4.15 -6.82
N VAL A 287 -4.60 -3.42 -7.88
CA VAL A 287 -3.75 -2.46 -8.58
C VAL A 287 -4.42 -1.10 -8.58
N ALA A 288 -3.78 -0.13 -7.94
CA ALA A 288 -4.19 1.27 -8.00
C ALA A 288 -3.79 1.86 -9.36
N CYS A 289 -4.76 2.43 -10.08
CA CYS A 289 -4.56 2.97 -11.41
C CYS A 289 -4.79 4.49 -11.44
N ASP A 290 -3.89 5.20 -12.11
CA ASP A 290 -3.99 6.65 -12.34
C ASP A 290 -4.97 6.94 -13.48
N SER A 291 -6.04 7.70 -13.20
CA SER A 291 -6.98 8.18 -14.22
C SER A 291 -7.67 7.10 -15.08
N THR A 292 -7.65 5.86 -14.64
CA THR A 292 -8.40 4.71 -15.18
C THR A 292 -8.98 3.90 -14.02
N PRO A 293 -9.99 3.03 -14.24
CA PRO A 293 -10.51 2.16 -13.18
C PRO A 293 -9.38 1.37 -12.51
N SER A 294 -9.38 1.26 -11.19
CA SER A 294 -8.49 0.35 -10.48
C SER A 294 -8.85 -1.11 -10.80
N ILE A 295 -7.92 -2.02 -10.64
CA ILE A 295 -8.08 -3.44 -10.98
C ILE A 295 -8.04 -4.28 -9.70
N LEU A 296 -8.94 -5.26 -9.59
CA LEU A 296 -8.91 -6.30 -8.58
C LEU A 296 -8.95 -7.67 -9.25
N TYR A 297 -7.78 -8.27 -9.40
CA TYR A 297 -7.65 -9.61 -9.94
C TYR A 297 -7.95 -10.63 -8.84
N ARG A 298 -9.13 -11.27 -8.89
CA ARG A 298 -9.49 -12.40 -8.04
C ARG A 298 -8.86 -13.67 -8.60
N ASN A 299 -8.20 -14.44 -7.75
CA ASN A 299 -7.63 -15.73 -8.09
C ASN A 299 -8.74 -16.77 -8.30
N ASN A 300 -8.73 -17.48 -9.44
CA ASN A 300 -9.74 -18.49 -9.78
C ASN A 300 -9.35 -19.91 -9.31
N HIS A 301 -8.24 -20.09 -8.60
CA HIS A 301 -7.70 -21.36 -8.08
C HIS A 301 -7.23 -22.36 -9.17
N ASP A 302 -7.14 -21.94 -10.40
CA ASP A 302 -6.73 -22.76 -11.56
C ASP A 302 -5.54 -22.19 -12.32
N GLY A 303 -4.86 -21.21 -11.70
CA GLY A 303 -3.74 -20.48 -12.29
C GLY A 303 -4.16 -19.29 -13.15
N THR A 304 -5.44 -18.92 -13.14
CA THR A 304 -5.98 -17.74 -13.84
C THR A 304 -6.59 -16.74 -12.87
N PHE A 305 -6.82 -15.53 -13.35
CA PHE A 305 -7.46 -14.46 -12.60
C PHE A 305 -8.64 -13.87 -13.36
N THR A 306 -9.55 -13.26 -12.62
CA THR A 306 -10.66 -12.46 -13.16
C THR A 306 -10.63 -11.08 -12.55
N ASP A 307 -10.63 -10.02 -13.36
CA ASP A 307 -10.84 -8.66 -12.84
C ASP A 307 -12.28 -8.49 -12.36
N VAL A 308 -12.44 -8.32 -11.07
CA VAL A 308 -13.73 -8.12 -10.40
C VAL A 308 -13.91 -6.72 -9.82
N ALA A 309 -12.98 -5.78 -10.05
CA ALA A 309 -12.96 -4.47 -9.38
C ALA A 309 -14.28 -3.70 -9.53
N VAL A 310 -14.89 -3.73 -10.71
CA VAL A 310 -16.18 -3.06 -10.97
C VAL A 310 -17.31 -3.71 -10.20
N THR A 311 -17.42 -5.04 -10.26
CA THR A 311 -18.49 -5.80 -9.57
C THR A 311 -18.30 -5.83 -8.06
N ALA A 312 -17.04 -5.82 -7.61
CA ALA A 312 -16.70 -5.73 -6.20
C ALA A 312 -16.83 -4.31 -5.61
N GLY A 313 -17.05 -3.27 -6.43
CA GLY A 313 -17.18 -1.89 -5.94
C GLY A 313 -15.85 -1.23 -5.55
N ALA A 314 -14.72 -1.70 -6.06
CA ALA A 314 -13.37 -1.21 -5.73
C ALA A 314 -12.65 -0.54 -6.92
N ALA A 315 -13.33 -0.37 -8.07
CA ALA A 315 -12.77 0.26 -9.27
C ALA A 315 -12.85 1.80 -9.24
N PHE A 316 -13.89 2.35 -8.63
CA PHE A 316 -14.30 3.76 -8.67
C PHE A 316 -14.53 4.30 -7.26
N ASN A 317 -14.67 5.63 -7.12
CA ASN A 317 -15.19 6.24 -5.89
C ASN A 317 -16.71 6.07 -5.76
N GLU A 318 -17.31 6.59 -4.67
CA GLU A 318 -18.76 6.50 -4.42
C GLU A 318 -19.64 7.17 -5.49
N ASP A 319 -19.10 8.13 -6.23
CA ASP A 319 -19.77 8.80 -7.36
C ASP A 319 -19.68 7.99 -8.68
N GLY A 320 -19.03 6.83 -8.67
CA GLY A 320 -18.76 6.02 -9.87
C GLY A 320 -17.75 6.64 -10.83
N ARG A 321 -16.81 7.44 -10.33
CA ARG A 321 -15.78 8.12 -11.13
C ARG A 321 -14.43 7.42 -11.02
N GLU A 322 -13.70 7.40 -12.15
CA GLU A 322 -12.29 7.06 -12.17
C GLU A 322 -11.49 8.08 -11.35
N GLN A 323 -10.56 7.59 -10.59
CA GLN A 323 -9.67 8.40 -9.78
C GLN A 323 -8.21 8.23 -10.26
N ALA A 324 -7.34 9.15 -9.89
CA ALA A 324 -5.91 9.01 -10.13
C ALA A 324 -5.27 8.31 -8.93
N GLY A 325 -5.46 6.98 -8.85
CA GLY A 325 -4.94 6.15 -7.77
C GLY A 325 -3.44 5.93 -7.87
N MET A 326 -2.71 6.13 -6.76
CA MET A 326 -1.25 6.01 -6.71
C MET A 326 -0.80 4.98 -5.70
N GLY A 327 -0.81 5.30 -4.41
CA GLY A 327 -0.48 4.38 -3.33
C GLY A 327 -1.69 3.57 -2.87
N ILE A 328 -1.42 2.39 -2.35
CA ILE A 328 -2.44 1.45 -1.84
C ILE A 328 -1.92 0.75 -0.59
N THR A 329 -2.75 0.64 0.42
CA THR A 329 -2.49 -0.20 1.60
C THR A 329 -3.70 -1.05 1.92
N ALA A 330 -3.46 -2.18 2.57
CA ALA A 330 -4.47 -3.13 3.00
C ALA A 330 -4.34 -3.42 4.50
N GLY A 331 -5.46 -3.56 5.22
CA GLY A 331 -5.48 -3.86 6.65
C GLY A 331 -6.89 -3.84 7.21
N ASP A 332 -7.10 -4.47 8.36
CA ASP A 332 -8.39 -4.50 9.08
C ASP A 332 -8.53 -3.23 9.95
N TYR A 333 -9.08 -2.14 9.36
CA TYR A 333 -9.15 -0.86 10.08
C TYR A 333 -10.27 -0.78 11.12
N ASP A 334 -11.37 -1.52 10.93
CA ASP A 334 -12.53 -1.46 11.83
C ASP A 334 -12.63 -2.65 12.80
N GLY A 335 -11.66 -3.58 12.76
CA GLY A 335 -11.52 -4.69 13.68
C GLY A 335 -12.56 -5.79 13.48
N ASP A 336 -13.13 -5.89 12.26
CA ASP A 336 -14.14 -6.90 11.93
C ASP A 336 -13.55 -8.21 11.38
N GLY A 337 -12.22 -8.26 11.24
CA GLY A 337 -11.45 -9.42 10.80
C GLY A 337 -11.36 -9.56 9.28
N ARG A 338 -11.75 -8.57 8.51
CA ARG A 338 -11.64 -8.53 7.05
C ARG A 338 -10.60 -7.49 6.62
N ILE A 339 -9.98 -7.74 5.50
CA ILE A 339 -8.97 -6.83 4.98
C ILE A 339 -9.64 -5.77 4.11
N ASP A 340 -9.48 -4.53 4.53
CA ASP A 340 -9.92 -3.32 3.84
C ASP A 340 -8.81 -2.73 3.00
N LEU A 341 -9.15 -1.77 2.12
CA LEU A 341 -8.20 -1.10 1.24
C LEU A 341 -8.26 0.42 1.41
N PHE A 342 -7.11 1.08 1.42
CA PHE A 342 -7.06 2.53 1.35
C PHE A 342 -6.11 2.96 0.21
N LYS A 343 -6.63 3.79 -0.69
CA LYS A 343 -5.97 4.27 -1.91
C LYS A 343 -5.80 5.79 -1.88
N THR A 344 -4.58 6.28 -2.12
CA THR A 344 -4.31 7.72 -2.29
C THR A 344 -4.71 8.21 -3.66
N ASN A 345 -4.94 9.53 -3.79
CA ASN A 345 -5.46 10.12 -4.99
C ASN A 345 -4.81 11.49 -5.32
N PHE A 346 -5.10 12.00 -6.53
CA PHE A 346 -4.64 13.28 -7.02
C PHE A 346 -5.32 14.45 -6.28
N SER A 347 -4.71 15.65 -6.34
CA SER A 347 -5.29 16.87 -5.77
C SER A 347 -6.65 17.21 -6.40
N ASP A 348 -7.50 17.88 -5.61
CA ASP A 348 -8.90 18.19 -5.86
C ASP A 348 -9.83 16.95 -5.88
N ASP A 349 -9.37 15.79 -5.36
CA ASP A 349 -10.18 14.59 -5.14
C ASP A 349 -9.85 13.97 -3.76
N THR A 350 -10.68 13.03 -3.29
CA THR A 350 -10.48 12.33 -2.02
C THR A 350 -9.67 11.06 -2.21
N SER A 351 -8.75 10.78 -1.29
CA SER A 351 -8.24 9.41 -1.10
C SER A 351 -9.37 8.51 -0.62
N THR A 352 -9.40 7.25 -1.05
CA THR A 352 -10.58 6.39 -0.88
C THR A 352 -10.31 5.22 0.07
N LEU A 353 -11.20 5.06 1.06
CA LEU A 353 -11.27 3.89 1.94
C LEU A 353 -12.37 2.95 1.44
N TYR A 354 -11.98 1.76 1.00
CA TYR A 354 -12.90 0.69 0.64
C TYR A 354 -13.02 -0.29 1.80
N ARG A 355 -14.18 -0.28 2.48
CA ARG A 355 -14.51 -1.24 3.53
C ARG A 355 -14.96 -2.55 2.92
N ASN A 356 -14.38 -3.66 3.35
CA ASN A 356 -14.73 -5.00 2.92
C ASN A 356 -16.03 -5.47 3.59
N ASN A 357 -17.04 -5.83 2.80
CA ASN A 357 -18.36 -6.26 3.30
C ASN A 357 -18.39 -7.75 3.69
N GLY A 358 -17.36 -8.55 3.35
CA GLY A 358 -17.27 -9.97 3.64
C GLY A 358 -18.12 -10.87 2.72
N ASP A 359 -18.61 -10.32 1.62
CA ASP A 359 -19.39 -11.01 0.60
C ASP A 359 -18.75 -10.90 -0.81
N GLY A 360 -17.44 -10.57 -0.85
CA GLY A 360 -16.70 -10.32 -2.07
C GLY A 360 -16.91 -8.92 -2.65
N THR A 361 -17.52 -8.01 -1.88
CA THR A 361 -17.73 -6.61 -2.30
C THR A 361 -17.14 -5.61 -1.29
N PHE A 362 -16.95 -4.37 -1.74
CA PHE A 362 -16.50 -3.25 -0.93
C PHE A 362 -17.51 -2.11 -0.95
N THR A 363 -17.51 -1.33 0.12
CA THR A 363 -18.25 -0.06 0.22
C THR A 363 -17.25 1.08 0.40
N ASP A 364 -17.38 2.16 -0.37
CA ASP A 364 -16.62 3.39 -0.10
C ASP A 364 -17.06 3.99 1.24
N ALA A 365 -16.18 3.91 2.24
CA ALA A 365 -16.39 4.37 3.59
C ALA A 365 -15.68 5.70 3.89
N THR A 366 -15.10 6.36 2.89
CA THR A 366 -14.21 7.53 3.02
C THR A 366 -14.79 8.62 3.90
N PHE A 367 -15.99 9.11 3.57
CA PHE A 367 -16.63 10.18 4.33
C PHE A 367 -17.18 9.69 5.69
N ALA A 368 -17.70 8.46 5.73
CA ALA A 368 -18.20 7.86 6.98
C ALA A 368 -17.07 7.69 8.01
N ALA A 369 -15.88 7.33 7.54
CA ALA A 369 -14.69 7.17 8.35
C ALA A 369 -13.97 8.49 8.69
N GLY A 370 -14.39 9.65 8.13
CA GLY A 370 -13.78 10.95 8.40
C GLY A 370 -12.55 11.27 7.57
N LEU A 371 -12.29 10.53 6.48
CA LEU A 371 -11.10 10.66 5.64
C LEU A 371 -11.29 11.59 4.41
N GLY A 372 -12.46 12.19 4.23
CA GLY A 372 -12.75 13.13 3.14
C GLY A 372 -12.12 14.52 3.32
N LEU A 373 -10.91 14.60 3.89
CA LEU A 373 -10.18 15.83 4.20
C LEU A 373 -8.98 16.00 3.25
N HIS A 374 -8.41 17.21 3.26
CA HIS A 374 -7.13 17.51 2.58
C HIS A 374 -7.12 17.20 1.07
N THR A 375 -8.25 17.38 0.39
CA THR A 375 -8.36 17.16 -1.05
C THR A 375 -7.44 18.02 -1.90
N GLN A 376 -6.88 19.11 -1.32
CA GLN A 376 -5.89 19.96 -1.99
C GLN A 376 -4.53 19.27 -2.16
N TYR A 377 -4.21 18.23 -1.36
CA TYR A 377 -2.94 17.52 -1.43
C TYR A 377 -2.99 16.40 -2.47
N LEU A 378 -1.84 16.11 -3.06
CA LEU A 378 -1.63 15.01 -3.97
C LEU A 378 -0.95 13.87 -3.21
N GLY A 379 -1.73 12.82 -2.91
CA GLY A 379 -1.28 11.69 -2.09
C GLY A 379 -0.50 10.64 -2.91
N TRP A 380 0.57 10.10 -2.33
CA TRP A 380 1.41 9.06 -2.90
C TRP A 380 1.47 7.85 -1.97
N GLY A 381 2.60 7.69 -1.27
CA GLY A 381 2.75 6.60 -0.30
C GLY A 381 1.76 6.68 0.84
N THR A 382 1.24 5.54 1.26
CA THR A 382 0.31 5.42 2.39
C THR A 382 0.47 4.07 3.06
N MET A 383 0.21 4.00 4.37
CA MET A 383 0.26 2.75 5.11
C MET A 383 -0.68 2.78 6.30
N PHE A 384 -1.40 1.67 6.53
CA PHE A 384 -1.98 1.37 7.82
C PHE A 384 -0.87 0.92 8.78
N PHE A 385 -0.82 1.51 9.96
CA PHE A 385 0.16 1.16 11.00
C PHE A 385 -0.33 1.63 12.36
N ASP A 386 -0.07 0.88 13.39
CA ASP A 386 -0.48 1.23 14.77
C ASP A 386 0.68 1.94 15.46
N PHE A 387 0.75 3.30 15.35
CA PHE A 387 1.91 4.06 15.82
C PHE A 387 1.98 4.19 17.35
N ASP A 388 0.88 3.98 18.06
CA ASP A 388 0.81 4.09 19.53
C ASP A 388 0.49 2.76 20.23
N ASN A 389 0.42 1.67 19.47
CA ASN A 389 0.16 0.31 19.92
C ASN A 389 -1.19 0.13 20.63
N ASP A 390 -2.20 0.92 20.29
CA ASP A 390 -3.53 0.84 20.90
C ASP A 390 -4.42 -0.27 20.30
N SER A 391 -3.89 -1.02 19.36
CA SER A 391 -4.49 -2.13 18.62
C SER A 391 -5.49 -1.71 17.52
N TRP A 392 -5.46 -0.46 17.08
CA TRP A 392 -6.20 0.04 15.94
C TRP A 392 -5.23 0.60 14.91
N PRO A 393 -5.23 0.10 13.67
CA PRO A 393 -4.35 0.63 12.65
C PRO A 393 -4.68 2.09 12.33
N ASP A 394 -3.71 2.95 12.51
CA ASP A 394 -3.71 4.36 12.09
C ASP A 394 -3.36 4.49 10.62
N LEU A 395 -3.33 5.70 10.07
CA LEU A 395 -3.06 5.91 8.66
C LEU A 395 -2.12 7.11 8.44
N VAL A 396 -1.03 6.87 7.69
CA VAL A 396 -0.10 7.91 7.25
C VAL A 396 -0.13 8.07 5.74
N LEU A 397 -0.07 9.33 5.26
CA LEU A 397 0.01 9.69 3.84
C LEU A 397 1.22 10.57 3.58
N ALA A 398 1.99 10.22 2.55
CA ALA A 398 3.03 11.04 1.96
C ALA A 398 2.45 11.82 0.77
N ASN A 399 2.64 13.15 0.75
CA ASN A 399 2.06 14.03 -0.27
C ASN A 399 3.15 14.82 -1.00
N GLY A 400 2.83 15.30 -2.20
CA GLY A 400 3.70 16.15 -3.00
C GLY A 400 3.20 16.31 -4.42
N HIS A 401 3.04 17.55 -4.89
CA HIS A 401 2.49 17.79 -6.21
C HIS A 401 3.45 17.36 -7.34
N VAL A 402 2.89 17.07 -8.53
CA VAL A 402 3.67 16.68 -9.73
C VAL A 402 4.15 17.89 -10.53
N TYR A 403 3.50 19.03 -10.38
CA TYR A 403 3.78 20.25 -11.13
C TYR A 403 4.47 21.30 -10.26
N PRO A 404 5.78 21.58 -10.42
CA PRO A 404 6.42 22.74 -9.77
C PRO A 404 5.75 24.08 -10.10
N GLU A 405 5.04 24.13 -11.22
CA GLU A 405 4.30 25.28 -11.72
C GLU A 405 3.16 25.74 -10.79
N VAL A 406 2.68 24.88 -9.87
CA VAL A 406 1.61 25.25 -8.93
C VAL A 406 2.00 26.41 -8.03
N ASP A 407 3.26 26.45 -7.59
CA ASP A 407 3.81 27.56 -6.78
C ASP A 407 3.95 28.83 -7.63
N LYS A 408 4.47 28.68 -8.85
CA LYS A 408 4.68 29.80 -9.78
C LYS A 408 3.39 30.52 -10.16
N TYR A 409 2.32 29.77 -10.40
CA TYR A 409 1.03 30.30 -10.84
C TYR A 409 -0.02 30.40 -9.72
N HIS A 410 0.34 30.09 -8.46
CA HIS A 410 -0.53 30.15 -7.28
C HIS A 410 -1.86 29.38 -7.48
N LEU A 411 -1.77 28.10 -7.86
CA LEU A 411 -2.92 27.28 -8.28
C LEU A 411 -3.72 26.64 -7.12
N GLY A 412 -3.53 27.12 -5.89
CA GLY A 412 -4.25 26.66 -4.70
C GLY A 412 -3.68 25.38 -4.09
N SER A 413 -2.49 24.95 -4.52
CA SER A 413 -1.69 23.87 -3.97
C SER A 413 -0.22 24.31 -3.93
N SER A 414 0.67 23.53 -3.32
CA SER A 414 2.11 23.72 -3.31
C SER A 414 2.82 22.50 -3.86
N TYR A 415 4.01 22.68 -4.47
CA TYR A 415 4.80 21.56 -4.96
C TYR A 415 5.29 20.65 -3.82
N GLN A 416 5.72 21.28 -2.72
CA GLN A 416 6.01 20.59 -1.48
C GLN A 416 4.77 20.63 -0.58
N GLU A 417 4.34 19.47 -0.11
CA GLU A 417 3.14 19.31 0.71
C GLU A 417 3.48 18.59 2.02
N PRO A 418 2.80 18.91 3.14
CA PRO A 418 2.98 18.18 4.40
C PRO A 418 2.44 16.75 4.27
N ARG A 419 2.94 15.87 5.12
CA ARG A 419 2.35 14.54 5.32
C ARG A 419 1.06 14.69 6.11
N VAL A 420 0.20 13.68 6.02
CA VAL A 420 -1.04 13.62 6.80
C VAL A 420 -1.01 12.38 7.69
N LEU A 421 -1.39 12.55 8.95
CA LEU A 421 -1.52 11.48 9.94
C LEU A 421 -2.93 11.47 10.51
N TYR A 422 -3.56 10.32 10.41
CA TYR A 422 -4.87 10.04 10.99
C TYR A 422 -4.72 9.01 12.10
N HIS A 423 -5.31 9.31 13.27
CA HIS A 423 -5.48 8.35 14.36
C HIS A 423 -6.80 7.62 14.22
N ASN A 424 -6.80 6.32 14.39
CA ASN A 424 -8.00 5.48 14.38
C ASN A 424 -8.67 5.48 15.76
N ASP A 425 -9.88 6.00 15.85
CA ASP A 425 -10.61 6.15 17.13
C ASP A 425 -11.17 4.82 17.67
N GLY A 426 -10.96 3.70 16.98
CA GLY A 426 -11.43 2.37 17.37
C GLY A 426 -12.94 2.16 17.23
N ASN A 427 -13.58 2.93 16.40
CA ASN A 427 -15.03 2.90 16.15
C ASN A 427 -15.40 3.02 14.66
N GLY A 428 -14.46 2.65 13.77
CA GLY A 428 -14.57 2.77 12.32
C GLY A 428 -14.37 4.21 11.81
N ARG A 429 -13.81 5.11 12.62
CA ARG A 429 -13.53 6.50 12.27
C ARG A 429 -12.09 6.88 12.58
N PHE A 430 -11.62 7.86 11.81
CA PHE A 430 -10.30 8.45 11.98
C PHE A 430 -10.43 9.93 12.39
N THR A 431 -9.51 10.36 13.24
CA THR A 431 -9.30 11.77 13.59
C THR A 431 -7.98 12.24 13.01
N GLU A 432 -8.00 13.34 12.25
CA GLU A 432 -6.79 13.95 11.69
C GLU A 432 -6.00 14.64 12.81
N ILE A 433 -4.71 14.30 12.96
CA ILE A 433 -3.86 14.78 14.06
C ILE A 433 -2.53 15.37 13.60
N SER A 434 -2.33 15.59 12.30
CA SER A 434 -1.05 16.03 11.70
C SER A 434 -0.47 17.28 12.37
N ALA A 435 -1.32 18.26 12.69
CA ALA A 435 -0.87 19.53 13.27
C ALA A 435 -0.18 19.36 14.64
N SER A 436 -0.52 18.31 15.39
CA SER A 436 0.04 18.00 16.72
C SER A 436 1.11 16.91 16.67
N ALA A 437 1.33 16.27 15.50
CA ALA A 437 2.17 15.08 15.34
C ALA A 437 3.68 15.39 15.15
N GLY A 438 4.09 16.64 15.29
CA GLY A 438 5.50 17.04 15.23
C GLY A 438 6.02 17.38 13.83
N PRO A 439 7.27 17.89 13.76
CA PRO A 439 7.85 18.41 12.52
C PRO A 439 8.07 17.34 11.45
N GLY A 440 8.24 16.08 11.82
CA GLY A 440 8.34 14.97 10.87
C GLY A 440 7.10 14.85 9.97
N ILE A 441 5.92 15.22 10.48
CA ILE A 441 4.66 15.22 9.73
C ILE A 441 4.42 16.57 9.05
N THR A 442 4.58 17.68 9.78
CA THR A 442 4.18 19.02 9.30
C THR A 442 5.16 19.67 8.33
N THR A 443 6.42 19.23 8.28
CA THR A 443 7.39 19.75 7.31
C THR A 443 7.03 19.30 5.90
N ALA A 444 6.82 20.26 5.01
CA ALA A 444 6.47 20.00 3.62
C ALA A 444 7.66 19.43 2.83
N ALA A 445 7.37 18.48 1.95
CA ALA A 445 8.28 17.91 0.98
C ALA A 445 7.51 17.45 -0.26
N SER A 446 8.18 17.21 -1.39
CA SER A 446 7.55 16.54 -2.52
C SER A 446 7.78 15.04 -2.37
N SER A 447 7.00 14.41 -1.50
CA SER A 447 7.16 13.00 -1.10
C SER A 447 6.59 12.03 -2.15
N ARG A 448 7.08 10.76 -2.17
CA ARG A 448 6.63 9.69 -3.06
C ARG A 448 6.50 8.36 -2.33
N GLY A 449 7.43 7.44 -2.52
CA GLY A 449 7.44 6.14 -1.87
C GLY A 449 7.51 6.25 -0.35
N LEU A 450 6.80 5.37 0.34
CA LEU A 450 6.74 5.29 1.80
C LEU A 450 6.80 3.83 2.22
N ALA A 451 7.59 3.54 3.24
CA ALA A 451 7.62 2.24 3.91
C ALA A 451 7.60 2.41 5.43
N VAL A 452 7.00 1.45 6.12
CA VAL A 452 6.89 1.42 7.58
C VAL A 452 7.59 0.16 8.12
N GLY A 453 8.27 0.28 9.25
CA GLY A 453 8.91 -0.86 9.92
C GLY A 453 9.42 -0.53 11.32
N ASP A 454 9.61 -1.57 12.13
CA ASP A 454 10.27 -1.46 13.43
C ASP A 454 11.80 -1.57 13.23
N LEU A 455 12.43 -0.46 12.91
CA LEU A 455 13.88 -0.36 12.66
C LEU A 455 14.73 -0.56 13.91
N TRP A 456 14.11 -0.47 15.09
CA TRP A 456 14.81 -0.48 16.37
C TRP A 456 14.52 -1.75 17.20
N ASN A 457 13.69 -2.67 16.68
CA ASN A 457 13.23 -3.87 17.37
C ASN A 457 12.65 -3.58 18.76
N ASP A 458 12.01 -2.42 18.93
CA ASP A 458 11.48 -1.94 20.21
C ASP A 458 9.96 -1.65 20.19
N GLY A 459 9.28 -2.05 19.10
CA GLY A 459 7.83 -1.94 18.90
C GLY A 459 7.37 -0.55 18.45
N ARG A 460 8.31 0.39 18.20
CA ARG A 460 7.98 1.69 17.63
C ARG A 460 8.16 1.66 16.12
N LEU A 461 7.07 1.81 15.42
CA LEU A 461 7.09 1.86 13.97
C LEU A 461 7.67 3.19 13.48
N SER A 462 8.65 3.10 12.59
CA SER A 462 9.27 4.24 11.89
C SER A 462 8.75 4.32 10.46
N VAL A 463 8.78 5.51 9.87
CA VAL A 463 8.35 5.75 8.49
C VAL A 463 9.51 6.26 7.67
N VAL A 464 9.85 5.56 6.58
CA VAL A 464 10.86 5.97 5.60
C VAL A 464 10.16 6.49 4.35
N ILE A 465 10.56 7.67 3.87
CA ILE A 465 9.90 8.32 2.73
C ILE A 465 10.94 8.81 1.73
N SER A 466 10.77 8.50 0.44
CA SER A 466 11.53 9.13 -0.62
C SER A 466 10.95 10.50 -0.96
N ASN A 467 11.82 11.51 -1.15
CA ASN A 467 11.43 12.87 -1.50
C ASN A 467 12.09 13.29 -2.82
N MET A 468 11.33 13.90 -3.71
CA MET A 468 11.79 14.38 -5.00
C MET A 468 12.86 15.47 -4.83
N SER A 469 14.00 15.29 -5.52
CA SER A 469 15.11 16.27 -5.54
C SER A 469 15.63 16.64 -4.15
N ALA A 470 15.47 15.76 -3.17
CA ALA A 470 15.85 15.96 -1.78
C ALA A 470 16.36 14.64 -1.16
N ARG A 471 16.87 14.73 0.07
CA ARG A 471 17.19 13.52 0.85
C ARG A 471 15.90 12.81 1.27
N PRO A 472 15.97 11.50 1.55
CA PRO A 472 14.85 10.78 2.16
C PRO A 472 14.53 11.33 3.55
N SER A 473 13.34 11.04 4.05
CA SER A 473 12.98 11.26 5.45
C SER A 473 12.95 9.93 6.20
N LEU A 474 13.44 9.94 7.43
CA LEU A 474 13.31 8.86 8.40
C LEU A 474 12.58 9.42 9.62
N LEU A 475 11.28 9.13 9.72
CA LEU A 475 10.41 9.66 10.76
C LEU A 475 10.34 8.67 11.92
N VAL A 476 10.74 9.11 13.09
CA VAL A 476 10.68 8.32 14.33
C VAL A 476 9.71 8.98 15.30
N ASN A 477 8.81 8.19 15.89
CA ASN A 477 7.94 8.67 16.96
C ASN A 477 8.74 8.76 18.26
N ASP A 478 8.94 9.98 18.77
CA ASP A 478 9.68 10.25 19.99
C ASP A 478 8.89 9.91 21.27
N VAL A 479 7.58 9.77 21.17
CA VAL A 479 6.70 9.45 22.29
C VAL A 479 6.56 7.95 22.42
N ARG A 480 6.94 7.43 23.59
CA ARG A 480 6.72 6.01 23.92
C ARG A 480 5.31 5.82 24.45
N SER A 481 4.60 4.89 23.86
CA SER A 481 3.34 4.40 24.39
C SER A 481 3.59 3.53 25.63
N ALA A 482 2.61 3.47 26.55
CA ALA A 482 2.56 2.49 27.63
C ALA A 482 1.88 1.18 27.16
N ASN A 483 1.39 1.13 25.94
CA ASN A 483 0.75 -0.03 25.35
C ASN A 483 1.78 -1.11 24.98
N HIS A 484 1.35 -2.35 25.02
CA HIS A 484 2.14 -3.50 24.58
C HIS A 484 2.01 -3.73 23.07
N TRP A 485 2.93 -4.52 22.54
CA TRP A 485 2.97 -4.88 21.12
C TRP A 485 3.48 -6.32 20.93
N SER A 486 3.37 -6.83 19.72
CA SER A 486 4.10 -8.03 19.29
C SER A 486 4.25 -8.01 17.76
N ALA A 487 5.39 -8.48 17.28
CA ALA A 487 5.61 -8.64 15.86
C ALA A 487 5.93 -10.10 15.51
N PHE A 488 5.55 -10.52 14.30
CA PHE A 488 5.66 -11.90 13.86
C PHE A 488 6.41 -12.00 12.54
N LYS A 489 7.55 -12.69 12.54
CA LYS A 489 8.29 -13.13 11.36
C LYS A 489 7.85 -14.55 11.01
N THR A 490 7.27 -14.76 9.86
CA THR A 490 6.92 -16.10 9.36
C THR A 490 8.11 -16.77 8.69
N VAL A 491 8.20 -18.09 8.80
CA VAL A 491 9.20 -18.92 8.13
C VAL A 491 8.51 -20.15 7.57
N GLY A 492 8.25 -20.16 6.25
CA GLY A 492 7.71 -21.28 5.54
C GLY A 492 8.70 -22.45 5.43
N THR A 493 8.17 -23.66 5.39
CA THR A 493 8.94 -24.90 5.16
C THR A 493 8.38 -25.73 4.04
N LYS A 494 7.10 -25.54 3.71
CA LYS A 494 6.38 -26.08 2.56
C LYS A 494 5.75 -24.97 1.73
N SER A 495 5.33 -23.91 2.38
CA SER A 495 5.02 -22.63 1.77
C SER A 495 6.30 -21.91 1.39
N ASN A 496 6.21 -20.81 0.63
CA ASN A 496 7.36 -19.94 0.37
C ASN A 496 8.05 -19.55 1.68
N ARG A 497 9.36 -19.40 1.64
CA ARG A 497 10.22 -19.23 2.82
C ARG A 497 9.83 -18.04 3.69
N ASP A 498 9.40 -16.96 3.09
CA ASP A 498 8.99 -15.74 3.78
C ASP A 498 7.60 -15.83 4.39
N GLY A 499 6.79 -16.79 3.96
CA GLY A 499 5.38 -16.90 4.32
C GLY A 499 4.52 -15.78 3.73
N ILE A 500 4.93 -15.16 2.62
CA ILE A 500 4.12 -14.15 1.93
C ILE A 500 2.79 -14.79 1.50
N GLY A 501 1.67 -14.15 1.87
CA GLY A 501 0.31 -14.66 1.75
C GLY A 501 -0.19 -15.36 3.02
N ALA A 502 0.63 -15.51 4.07
CA ALA A 502 0.17 -16.04 5.36
C ALA A 502 -0.70 -15.01 6.08
N ARG A 503 -1.87 -15.47 6.58
CA ARG A 503 -2.78 -14.67 7.39
C ARG A 503 -2.53 -14.96 8.87
N ILE A 504 -2.25 -13.91 9.66
CA ILE A 504 -1.98 -13.99 11.09
C ILE A 504 -3.17 -13.46 11.86
N THR A 505 -3.68 -14.27 12.79
CA THR A 505 -4.79 -13.92 13.66
C THR A 505 -4.32 -13.97 15.12
N VAL A 506 -4.37 -12.84 15.81
CA VAL A 506 -3.92 -12.69 17.21
C VAL A 506 -5.13 -12.48 18.12
N LYS A 507 -5.26 -13.31 19.16
CA LYS A 507 -6.31 -13.16 20.18
C LYS A 507 -5.75 -12.52 21.44
N VAL A 508 -6.31 -11.35 21.81
CA VAL A 508 -5.96 -10.61 23.03
C VAL A 508 -7.22 -10.14 23.74
N GLY A 509 -7.46 -10.63 24.95
CA GLY A 509 -8.68 -10.33 25.68
C GLY A 509 -9.94 -10.71 24.91
N LYS A 510 -10.74 -9.71 24.52
CA LYS A 510 -11.95 -9.91 23.69
C LYS A 510 -11.75 -9.60 22.22
N ARG A 511 -10.56 -9.13 21.84
CA ARG A 511 -10.25 -8.73 20.47
C ARG A 511 -9.62 -9.88 19.69
N THR A 512 -9.90 -9.86 18.41
CA THR A 512 -9.20 -10.64 17.39
C THR A 512 -8.61 -9.65 16.42
N LEU A 513 -7.30 -9.64 16.30
CA LEU A 513 -6.56 -8.78 15.38
C LEU A 513 -6.11 -9.64 14.20
N VAL A 514 -6.20 -9.10 13.01
CA VAL A 514 -5.89 -9.83 11.78
C VAL A 514 -5.04 -8.99 10.86
N ASP A 515 -4.01 -9.59 10.28
CA ASP A 515 -3.27 -9.02 9.17
C ASP A 515 -2.58 -10.13 8.37
N GLU A 516 -1.95 -9.79 7.25
CA GLU A 516 -1.30 -10.71 6.33
C GLU A 516 0.15 -10.34 6.08
N VAL A 517 0.98 -11.35 5.82
CA VAL A 517 2.36 -11.13 5.36
C VAL A 517 2.33 -10.75 3.89
N ARG A 518 2.75 -9.53 3.56
CA ARG A 518 2.67 -8.99 2.19
C ARG A 518 4.02 -8.59 1.63
N SER A 519 4.13 -8.66 0.32
CA SER A 519 5.15 -8.00 -0.47
C SER A 519 4.53 -6.90 -1.31
N GLY A 520 5.25 -5.78 -1.53
CA GLY A 520 4.71 -4.60 -2.20
C GLY A 520 3.81 -3.75 -1.29
N GLY A 521 2.96 -2.92 -1.89
CA GLY A 521 2.06 -1.99 -1.19
C GLY A 521 2.57 -0.57 -1.16
N SER A 522 1.87 0.30 -0.41
CA SER A 522 2.11 1.73 -0.38
C SER A 522 2.18 2.34 -1.79
N TYR A 523 3.10 3.25 -2.05
CA TYR A 523 3.41 3.68 -3.41
C TYR A 523 4.74 3.07 -3.83
N ILE A 524 4.68 2.06 -4.71
CA ILE A 524 5.81 1.36 -5.33
C ILE A 524 6.94 0.98 -4.34
N SER A 525 6.58 0.58 -3.13
CA SER A 525 7.49 0.42 -1.99
C SER A 525 7.25 -0.91 -1.27
N GLN A 526 8.17 -1.27 -0.36
CA GLN A 526 8.11 -2.47 0.46
C GLN A 526 8.30 -2.10 1.93
N SER A 527 7.29 -2.32 2.77
CA SER A 527 7.41 -2.23 4.22
C SER A 527 8.05 -3.48 4.83
N ASP A 528 8.47 -3.38 6.09
CA ASP A 528 8.91 -4.53 6.88
C ASP A 528 7.84 -5.62 6.84
N ARG A 529 8.22 -6.85 6.50
CA ARG A 529 7.29 -7.98 6.38
C ARG A 529 6.91 -8.62 7.72
N ARG A 530 7.60 -8.25 8.80
CA ARG A 530 7.18 -8.67 10.15
C ARG A 530 5.85 -8.01 10.48
N VAL A 531 4.80 -8.82 10.60
CA VAL A 531 3.47 -8.31 10.89
C VAL A 531 3.41 -7.82 12.33
N HIS A 532 3.17 -6.52 12.51
CA HIS A 532 3.14 -5.84 13.79
C HIS A 532 1.70 -5.68 14.29
N PHE A 533 1.47 -5.99 15.54
CA PHE A 533 0.21 -5.73 16.24
C PHE A 533 0.46 -4.95 17.53
N GLY A 534 -0.17 -3.79 17.66
CA GLY A 534 -0.37 -3.17 18.96
C GLY A 534 -1.37 -3.98 19.77
N LEU A 535 -1.13 -4.09 21.07
CA LEU A 535 -1.90 -4.93 21.98
C LEU A 535 -2.61 -4.13 23.08
N ALA A 536 -2.58 -2.79 22.99
CA ALA A 536 -3.07 -1.89 24.01
C ALA A 536 -2.48 -2.26 25.41
N GLY A 537 -3.28 -2.19 26.46
CA GLY A 537 -2.85 -2.58 27.81
C GLY A 537 -2.85 -4.10 28.09
N HIS A 538 -2.96 -4.96 27.06
CA HIS A 538 -2.98 -6.40 27.25
C HIS A 538 -1.58 -6.96 27.47
N THR A 539 -1.34 -7.59 28.64
CA THR A 539 -0.07 -8.19 29.03
C THR A 539 0.07 -9.66 28.64
N LYS A 540 -0.91 -10.19 27.90
CA LYS A 540 -0.94 -11.61 27.49
C LYS A 540 -1.58 -11.76 26.12
N ILE A 541 -0.96 -12.57 25.27
CA ILE A 541 -1.52 -13.11 24.04
C ILE A 541 -2.15 -14.47 24.36
N GLU A 542 -3.45 -14.64 24.09
CA GLU A 542 -4.15 -15.90 24.32
C GLU A 542 -3.72 -16.95 23.31
N SER A 543 -3.65 -16.57 22.04
CA SER A 543 -3.17 -17.44 20.96
C SER A 543 -2.84 -16.63 19.71
N VAL A 544 -1.93 -17.15 18.90
CA VAL A 544 -1.68 -16.71 17.52
C VAL A 544 -2.01 -17.87 16.58
N GLN A 545 -2.82 -17.62 15.58
CA GLN A 545 -3.09 -18.58 14.51
C GLN A 545 -2.49 -18.05 13.21
N VAL A 546 -1.81 -18.92 12.48
CA VAL A 546 -1.30 -18.65 11.13
C VAL A 546 -2.02 -19.58 10.16
N ARG A 547 -2.67 -19.00 9.14
CA ARG A 547 -3.06 -19.72 7.93
C ARG A 547 -1.95 -19.49 6.90
N TRP A 548 -1.20 -20.54 6.63
CA TRP A 548 -0.10 -20.52 5.67
C TRP A 548 -0.59 -20.43 4.23
N PRO A 549 0.22 -19.93 3.28
CA PRO A 549 -0.18 -19.81 1.87
C PRO A 549 -0.68 -21.12 1.24
N ASN A 550 -0.15 -22.27 1.67
CA ASN A 550 -0.59 -23.60 1.23
C ASN A 550 -1.94 -24.04 1.83
N GLY A 551 -2.62 -23.19 2.60
CA GLY A 551 -3.92 -23.46 3.24
C GLY A 551 -3.86 -24.21 4.56
N VAL A 552 -2.68 -24.60 5.06
CA VAL A 552 -2.53 -25.23 6.39
C VAL A 552 -2.67 -24.16 7.47
N ALA A 553 -3.43 -24.45 8.52
CA ALA A 553 -3.56 -23.56 9.68
C ALA A 553 -2.89 -24.16 10.93
N GLU A 554 -2.16 -23.33 11.64
CA GLU A 554 -1.44 -23.69 12.88
C GLU A 554 -1.68 -22.66 13.97
N ARG A 555 -1.70 -23.13 15.22
CA ARG A 555 -1.84 -22.29 16.40
C ARG A 555 -0.58 -22.33 17.25
N PHE A 556 -0.16 -21.15 17.69
CA PHE A 556 0.96 -20.92 18.58
C PHE A 556 0.45 -20.35 19.90
N GLU A 557 0.99 -20.84 21.01
CA GLU A 557 0.59 -20.44 22.36
C GLU A 557 1.81 -20.09 23.21
N GLY A 558 1.61 -19.38 24.32
CA GLY A 558 2.69 -19.03 25.24
C GLY A 558 3.63 -17.93 24.74
N LEU A 559 3.20 -17.17 23.74
CA LEU A 559 3.96 -16.05 23.20
C LEU A 559 3.86 -14.84 24.14
N ALA A 560 4.98 -14.20 24.39
CA ALA A 560 5.07 -13.03 25.27
C ALA A 560 4.77 -11.74 24.49
N VAL A 561 4.24 -10.73 25.17
CA VAL A 561 4.15 -9.37 24.63
C VAL A 561 5.54 -8.71 24.58
N ASP A 562 5.65 -7.58 23.86
CA ASP A 562 6.86 -6.75 23.69
C ASP A 562 8.04 -7.54 23.10
N LYS A 563 7.73 -8.38 22.09
CA LYS A 563 8.72 -9.23 21.42
C LYS A 563 8.39 -9.44 19.95
N ILE A 564 9.46 -9.69 19.21
CA ILE A 564 9.40 -10.26 17.88
C ILE A 564 9.46 -11.78 18.01
N HIS A 565 8.50 -12.47 17.40
CA HIS A 565 8.40 -13.93 17.38
C HIS A 565 8.64 -14.47 15.98
N VAL A 566 9.41 -15.54 15.88
CA VAL A 566 9.55 -16.34 14.66
C VAL A 566 8.53 -17.46 14.70
N LEU A 567 7.59 -17.44 13.75
CA LEU A 567 6.59 -18.48 13.56
C LEU A 567 7.02 -19.37 12.39
N GLN A 568 7.50 -20.56 12.70
CA GLN A 568 7.95 -21.51 11.68
C GLN A 568 6.83 -22.50 11.35
N GLU A 569 6.54 -22.67 10.07
CA GLU A 569 5.58 -23.65 9.57
C GLU A 569 5.96 -25.08 10.02
N GLY A 570 4.99 -25.82 10.53
CA GLY A 570 5.18 -27.17 11.09
C GLY A 570 5.58 -27.20 12.57
N SER A 571 5.83 -26.04 13.22
CA SER A 571 6.16 -25.99 14.65
C SER A 571 4.98 -25.66 15.56
N GLY A 572 3.87 -25.19 14.99
CA GLY A 572 2.62 -24.93 15.70
C GLY A 572 1.75 -26.18 15.87
N VAL A 573 0.64 -26.03 16.58
CA VAL A 573 -0.39 -27.07 16.69
C VAL A 573 -1.36 -26.93 15.51
N SER A 574 -1.46 -27.98 14.68
CA SER A 574 -2.36 -27.97 13.54
C SER A 574 -3.82 -27.73 13.95
N VAL A 575 -4.47 -26.79 13.29
CA VAL A 575 -5.88 -26.44 13.51
C VAL A 575 -6.68 -26.86 12.27
N ARG A 576 -7.80 -27.58 12.47
CA ARG A 576 -8.74 -27.79 11.39
C ARG A 576 -9.61 -26.53 11.29
N GLU A 577 -9.54 -25.83 10.20
CA GLU A 577 -10.53 -24.80 9.92
C GLU A 577 -11.89 -25.46 9.78
N GLY A 578 -12.85 -25.00 10.61
CA GLY A 578 -14.25 -25.39 10.43
C GLY A 578 -14.69 -24.84 9.06
N LYS A 579 -15.30 -25.70 8.22
CA LYS A 579 -15.95 -25.21 7.00
C LYS A 579 -16.91 -24.09 7.43
N LYS A 580 -16.74 -22.89 6.85
CA LYS A 580 -17.79 -21.88 6.86
C LYS A 580 -18.95 -22.51 6.07
N ASP A 581 -20.09 -22.84 6.75
CA ASP A 581 -21.35 -23.31 6.14
C ASP A 581 -22.02 -22.16 5.38
#